data_b90fbddd9f665b71a62be1e9cdd01978
#
_entry.id   b90fbddd9f665b71a62be1e9cdd01978
#
_cell.length_a   1.000
_cell.length_b   1.000
_cell.length_c   1.000
_cell.angle_alpha   90.00
_cell.angle_beta   90.00
_cell.angle_gamma   90.00
#
_symmetry.space_group_name_H-M   'P 1'
#
loop_
_entity.id
_entity.type
_entity.pdbx_description
1 polymer ?
#
loop_
_entity_poly.entity_id
_entity_poly.type
_entity_poly.pdbx_seq_one_letter_code
_entity_poly.pdbx_strand_id
1 'polypeptide(L)'
;ISPGVFTNEIDQSFLPAAVADIGAALIGPTLKGPAGVPTVVTSFSDFQNKFGDVTKNGRNGSSVQFLTSHAAEEYLKNSNTLTVVRILDGTFSPATAAIPTGSGADPEGGNDSFTLETLADGAIMNNASTTATTNNILLSGSKHNIRYEISNVNNNKGTFTLAIRAGNDNIKRKQTLETFTGVNLDPNSQNYIAKAVGD
;
A
#
# COMPACT_ATOMS: atom_id res chain seq x y z
N ILE A 1 62.41 -27.53 -10.26
CA ILE A 1 61.11 -26.93 -9.93
C ILE A 1 61.22 -25.46 -10.23
N SER A 2 60.55 -25.03 -11.30
CA SER A 2 60.51 -23.61 -11.70
C SER A 2 59.53 -22.88 -10.83
N PRO A 3 59.85 -21.77 -10.18
CA PRO A 3 58.87 -20.97 -9.47
C PRO A 3 57.93 -20.30 -10.49
N GLY A 4 56.68 -20.67 -10.48
CA GLY A 4 55.64 -20.03 -11.26
C GLY A 4 55.20 -18.77 -10.54
N VAL A 5 55.14 -17.64 -11.23
CA VAL A 5 54.46 -16.44 -10.75
C VAL A 5 53.00 -16.54 -11.16
N PHE A 6 52.14 -16.70 -10.16
CA PHE A 6 50.71 -16.61 -10.37
C PHE A 6 50.29 -15.16 -10.19
N THR A 7 49.98 -14.48 -11.28
CA THR A 7 49.33 -13.18 -11.23
C THR A 7 47.82 -13.38 -11.12
N ASN A 8 47.25 -12.93 -10.03
CA ASN A 8 45.79 -12.83 -9.90
C ASN A 8 45.42 -11.41 -10.32
N GLU A 9 44.92 -11.29 -11.53
CA GLU A 9 44.45 -10.01 -12.05
C GLU A 9 43.03 -9.74 -11.48
N ILE A 10 42.95 -8.85 -10.51
CA ILE A 10 41.65 -8.35 -10.00
C ILE A 10 41.34 -7.13 -10.84
N ASP A 11 40.40 -7.28 -11.77
CA ASP A 11 39.84 -6.18 -12.51
C ASP A 11 39.08 -5.25 -11.54
N GLN A 12 39.70 -4.12 -11.21
CA GLN A 12 39.09 -3.06 -10.42
C GLN A 12 38.52 -1.95 -11.32
N SER A 13 38.23 -2.24 -12.59
CA SER A 13 37.45 -1.32 -13.38
C SER A 13 36.08 -1.14 -12.75
N PHE A 14 35.96 -0.09 -11.97
CA PHE A 14 34.65 0.43 -11.59
C PHE A 14 33.94 0.81 -12.89
N LEU A 15 33.03 -0.08 -13.32
CA LEU A 15 31.97 0.37 -14.20
C LEU A 15 31.24 1.48 -13.41
N PRO A 16 31.27 2.74 -13.88
CA PRO A 16 30.49 3.77 -13.26
C PRO A 16 29.07 3.23 -13.20
N ALA A 17 28.49 3.15 -11.99
CA ALA A 17 27.10 2.80 -11.84
C ALA A 17 26.34 3.67 -12.84
N ALA A 18 25.64 3.05 -13.77
CA ALA A 18 24.85 3.79 -14.75
C ALA A 18 24.03 4.82 -13.96
N VAL A 19 24.19 6.09 -14.29
CA VAL A 19 23.41 7.15 -13.67
C VAL A 19 21.96 6.70 -13.84
N ALA A 20 21.27 6.45 -12.74
CA ALA A 20 19.88 6.06 -12.79
C ALA A 20 19.13 7.13 -13.58
N ASP A 21 18.29 6.69 -14.52
CA ASP A 21 17.46 7.62 -15.29
C ASP A 21 16.79 8.62 -14.34
N ILE A 22 17.09 9.90 -14.53
CA ILE A 22 16.47 10.96 -13.73
C ILE A 22 15.01 11.05 -14.19
N GLY A 23 14.13 10.41 -13.44
CA GLY A 23 12.69 10.49 -13.69
C GLY A 23 12.14 11.86 -13.32
N ALA A 24 10.97 12.19 -13.86
CA ALA A 24 10.21 13.36 -13.40
C ALA A 24 9.55 13.10 -12.06
N ALA A 25 9.29 14.18 -11.30
CA ALA A 25 8.43 14.16 -10.12
C ALA A 25 7.09 14.83 -10.46
N LEU A 26 6.00 14.16 -10.15
CA LEU A 26 4.64 14.64 -10.37
C LEU A 26 3.92 14.73 -9.03
N ILE A 27 3.55 15.95 -8.65
CA ILE A 27 2.88 16.24 -7.39
C ILE A 27 1.48 16.75 -7.70
N GLY A 28 0.46 16.09 -7.18
CA GLY A 28 -0.91 16.51 -7.43
C GLY A 28 -1.97 15.55 -6.89
N PRO A 29 -3.25 15.93 -6.97
CA PRO A 29 -4.34 15.08 -6.56
C PRO A 29 -4.54 13.91 -7.53
N THR A 30 -4.88 12.75 -6.98
CA THR A 30 -5.23 11.53 -7.74
C THR A 30 -6.46 10.87 -7.12
N LEU A 31 -7.06 9.91 -7.83
CA LEU A 31 -8.29 9.27 -7.39
C LEU A 31 -8.11 8.42 -6.13
N LYS A 32 -6.98 7.77 -6.00
CA LYS A 32 -6.61 6.89 -4.88
C LYS A 32 -5.09 6.87 -4.71
N GLY A 33 -4.60 6.06 -3.82
CA GLY A 33 -3.18 5.84 -3.61
C GLY A 33 -2.66 6.47 -2.32
N PRO A 34 -1.43 6.16 -1.92
CA PRO A 34 -0.84 6.71 -0.71
C PRO A 34 -0.65 8.22 -0.83
N ALA A 35 -1.11 8.95 0.18
CA ALA A 35 -0.97 10.40 0.24
C ALA A 35 0.35 10.79 0.92
N GLY A 36 1.04 11.81 0.35
CA GLY A 36 2.30 12.32 0.91
C GLY A 36 3.50 11.38 0.76
N VAL A 37 3.33 10.20 0.18
CA VAL A 37 4.38 9.19 0.03
C VAL A 37 4.91 9.18 -1.40
N PRO A 38 6.19 9.52 -1.64
CA PRO A 38 6.79 9.42 -2.96
C PRO A 38 6.76 7.97 -3.47
N THR A 39 6.08 7.76 -4.58
CA THR A 39 5.87 6.41 -5.13
C THR A 39 6.35 6.39 -6.58
N VAL A 40 7.27 5.49 -6.90
CA VAL A 40 7.76 5.31 -8.27
C VAL A 40 6.78 4.45 -9.07
N VAL A 41 6.47 4.91 -10.27
CA VAL A 41 5.71 4.18 -11.29
C VAL A 41 6.52 4.07 -12.56
N THR A 42 6.41 2.92 -13.22
CA THR A 42 7.23 2.59 -14.40
C THR A 42 6.42 2.51 -15.70
N SER A 43 5.11 2.55 -15.59
CA SER A 43 4.18 2.54 -16.73
C SER A 43 2.87 3.22 -16.36
N PHE A 44 2.08 3.60 -17.36
CA PHE A 44 0.75 4.14 -17.11
C PHE A 44 -0.19 3.12 -16.48
N SER A 45 -0.07 1.83 -16.82
CA SER A 45 -0.83 0.76 -16.16
C SER A 45 -0.49 0.62 -14.68
N ASP A 46 0.80 0.79 -14.31
CA ASP A 46 1.23 0.82 -12.91
C ASP A 46 0.68 2.06 -12.19
N PHE A 47 0.68 3.22 -12.84
CA PHE A 47 0.03 4.43 -12.33
C PHE A 47 -1.47 4.21 -12.09
N GLN A 48 -2.20 3.64 -13.05
CA GLN A 48 -3.63 3.35 -12.92
C GLN A 48 -3.92 2.42 -11.73
N ASN A 49 -3.11 1.39 -11.54
CA ASN A 49 -3.26 0.45 -10.43
C ASN A 49 -3.05 1.12 -9.07
N LYS A 50 -2.04 1.98 -8.93
CA LYS A 50 -1.68 2.66 -7.68
C LYS A 50 -2.52 3.91 -7.42
N PHE A 51 -2.74 4.75 -8.42
CA PHE A 51 -3.30 6.10 -8.27
C PHE A 51 -4.67 6.30 -8.95
N GLY A 52 -5.13 5.32 -9.69
CA GLY A 52 -6.39 5.40 -10.43
C GLY A 52 -6.21 5.95 -11.84
N ASP A 53 -7.29 5.88 -12.60
CA ASP A 53 -7.30 6.21 -14.03
C ASP A 53 -7.59 7.69 -14.26
N VAL A 54 -7.43 8.09 -15.52
CA VAL A 54 -8.01 9.32 -16.07
C VAL A 54 -9.52 9.13 -16.14
N THR A 55 -10.26 9.76 -15.25
CA THR A 55 -11.73 9.66 -15.25
C THR A 55 -12.36 10.94 -15.81
N LYS A 56 -13.42 10.76 -16.60
CA LYS A 56 -14.23 11.88 -17.10
C LYS A 56 -15.10 12.51 -16.00
N ASN A 57 -15.36 11.78 -14.94
CA ASN A 57 -16.19 12.21 -13.82
C ASN A 57 -15.28 12.43 -12.61
N GLY A 58 -15.01 13.65 -12.28
CA GLY A 58 -14.29 14.00 -11.07
C GLY A 58 -15.05 13.66 -9.80
N ARG A 59 -14.46 14.02 -8.68
CA ARG A 59 -15.06 13.87 -7.35
C ARG A 59 -16.48 14.47 -7.33
N ASN A 60 -17.46 13.73 -6.77
CA ASN A 60 -18.86 14.15 -6.63
C ASN A 60 -19.62 14.41 -7.95
N GLY A 61 -19.32 13.68 -9.02
CA GLY A 61 -20.02 13.87 -10.29
C GLY A 61 -19.67 15.17 -11.01
N SER A 62 -18.72 15.93 -10.52
CA SER A 62 -18.14 17.07 -11.20
C SER A 62 -17.26 16.60 -12.36
N SER A 63 -17.30 17.32 -13.48
CA SER A 63 -16.50 17.03 -14.67
C SER A 63 -15.00 17.31 -14.49
N VAL A 64 -14.54 17.54 -13.27
CA VAL A 64 -13.15 17.86 -12.98
C VAL A 64 -12.30 16.61 -13.08
N GLN A 65 -11.49 16.56 -14.09
CA GLN A 65 -10.44 15.57 -14.26
C GLN A 65 -9.19 16.02 -13.50
N PHE A 66 -8.46 15.07 -12.91
CA PHE A 66 -7.17 15.40 -12.32
C PHE A 66 -6.13 15.58 -13.42
N LEU A 67 -5.60 16.78 -13.57
CA LEU A 67 -4.50 17.04 -14.50
C LEU A 67 -3.27 16.18 -14.23
N THR A 68 -3.08 15.77 -12.98
CA THR A 68 -2.03 14.83 -12.56
C THR A 68 -2.10 13.52 -13.35
N SER A 69 -3.28 12.93 -13.50
CA SER A 69 -3.45 11.66 -14.24
C SER A 69 -3.16 11.82 -15.73
N HIS A 70 -3.56 12.94 -16.33
CA HIS A 70 -3.25 13.25 -17.72
C HIS A 70 -1.75 13.51 -17.94
N ALA A 71 -1.12 14.25 -17.03
CA ALA A 71 0.31 14.50 -17.08
C ALA A 71 1.11 13.21 -16.94
N ALA A 72 0.70 12.30 -16.04
CA ALA A 72 1.30 10.98 -15.90
C ALA A 72 1.14 10.15 -17.18
N GLU A 73 -0.04 10.16 -17.79
CA GLU A 73 -0.29 9.44 -19.04
C GLU A 73 0.64 9.92 -20.16
N GLU A 74 0.70 11.24 -20.38
CA GLU A 74 1.54 11.80 -21.44
C GLU A 74 3.03 11.59 -21.19
N TYR A 75 3.49 11.75 -19.95
CA TYR A 75 4.88 11.53 -19.60
C TYR A 75 5.31 10.07 -19.77
N LEU A 76 4.50 9.13 -19.29
CA LEU A 76 4.80 7.69 -19.33
C LEU A 76 4.67 7.06 -20.74
N LYS A 77 4.20 7.81 -21.75
CA LYS A 77 4.30 7.41 -23.16
C LYS A 77 5.76 7.45 -23.68
N ASN A 78 6.59 8.32 -23.08
CA ASN A 78 7.94 8.59 -23.56
C ASN A 78 9.02 8.28 -22.51
N SER A 79 8.64 7.94 -21.28
CA SER A 79 9.56 7.63 -20.19
C SER A 79 9.02 6.45 -19.36
N ASN A 80 9.93 5.76 -18.68
CA ASN A 80 9.63 4.60 -17.85
C ASN A 80 9.86 4.85 -16.35
N THR A 81 10.11 6.10 -15.93
CA THR A 81 10.36 6.43 -14.52
C THR A 81 9.67 7.73 -14.15
N LEU A 82 8.66 7.64 -13.31
CA LEU A 82 7.91 8.78 -12.79
C LEU A 82 7.71 8.61 -11.29
N THR A 83 8.16 9.59 -10.49
CA THR A 83 7.85 9.64 -9.06
C THR A 83 6.59 10.45 -8.83
N VAL A 84 5.58 9.83 -8.26
CA VAL A 84 4.28 10.46 -7.98
C VAL A 84 4.13 10.70 -6.49
N VAL A 85 3.71 11.91 -6.11
CA VAL A 85 3.33 12.27 -4.75
C VAL A 85 1.88 12.77 -4.77
N ARG A 86 0.98 11.97 -4.20
CA ARG A 86 -0.42 12.36 -4.08
C ARG A 86 -0.57 13.40 -2.99
N ILE A 87 -1.32 14.46 -3.28
CA ILE A 87 -1.77 15.45 -2.29
C ILE A 87 -3.28 15.33 -2.06
N LEU A 88 -3.69 15.66 -0.85
CA LEU A 88 -5.09 15.69 -0.44
C LEU A 88 -5.49 17.13 -0.11
N ASP A 89 -6.75 17.46 -0.35
CA ASP A 89 -7.36 18.73 0.04
C ASP A 89 -8.31 18.49 1.22
N GLY A 90 -8.09 19.20 2.31
CA GLY A 90 -8.86 19.07 3.54
C GLY A 90 -8.20 18.20 4.61
N THR A 91 -8.96 17.83 5.63
CA THR A 91 -8.50 16.95 6.72
C THR A 91 -8.86 15.52 6.38
N PHE A 92 -7.86 14.68 6.35
CA PHE A 92 -7.99 13.24 6.14
C PHE A 92 -7.33 12.51 7.31
N SER A 93 -7.75 11.26 7.51
CA SER A 93 -7.17 10.37 8.51
C SER A 93 -6.89 8.99 7.89
N PRO A 94 -5.96 8.22 8.45
CA PRO A 94 -5.76 6.85 8.04
C PRO A 94 -7.00 5.99 8.33
N ALA A 95 -7.12 4.86 7.66
CA ALA A 95 -8.14 3.89 7.96
C ALA A 95 -7.69 3.06 9.17
N THR A 96 -8.56 2.94 10.18
CA THR A 96 -8.28 2.21 11.42
C THR A 96 -9.29 1.09 11.63
N ALA A 97 -8.84 0.00 12.23
CA ALA A 97 -9.71 -1.09 12.68
C ALA A 97 -9.18 -1.67 13.98
N ALA A 98 -9.97 -1.55 15.04
CA ALA A 98 -9.70 -2.19 16.32
C ALA A 98 -10.12 -3.67 16.27
N ILE A 99 -9.29 -4.55 16.81
CA ILE A 99 -9.54 -5.98 16.90
C ILE A 99 -9.81 -6.33 18.36
N PRO A 100 -11.08 -6.65 18.73
CA PRO A 100 -11.46 -6.88 20.11
C PRO A 100 -10.89 -8.18 20.66
N THR A 101 -10.71 -8.24 21.99
CA THR A 101 -10.43 -9.46 22.74
C THR A 101 -11.73 -10.23 22.94
N GLY A 102 -11.87 -11.40 22.26
CA GLY A 102 -13.02 -12.28 22.46
C GLY A 102 -13.99 -12.38 21.29
N SER A 103 -15.00 -13.23 21.40
CA SER A 103 -15.94 -13.55 20.33
C SER A 103 -17.17 -12.63 20.25
N GLY A 104 -17.16 -11.52 20.96
CA GLY A 104 -18.23 -10.51 20.93
C GLY A 104 -17.70 -9.22 20.34
N ALA A 105 -18.32 -8.71 19.28
CA ALA A 105 -18.15 -7.32 18.93
C ALA A 105 -18.74 -6.50 20.09
N ASP A 106 -17.88 -5.98 20.95
CA ASP A 106 -18.28 -4.94 21.89
C ASP A 106 -18.03 -3.58 21.21
N PRO A 107 -19.05 -2.93 20.71
CA PRO A 107 -18.90 -1.62 20.07
C PRO A 107 -18.63 -0.50 21.08
N GLU A 108 -18.67 -0.76 22.39
CA GLU A 108 -18.67 0.29 23.40
C GLU A 108 -17.60 0.14 24.50
N GLY A 109 -16.40 -0.32 24.18
CA GLY A 109 -15.27 -0.16 25.09
C GLY A 109 -14.71 -1.45 25.68
N GLY A 110 -14.82 -2.57 24.98
CA GLY A 110 -14.01 -3.76 25.27
C GLY A 110 -12.54 -3.47 25.02
N ASN A 111 -11.66 -4.11 25.78
CA ASN A 111 -10.20 -3.98 25.55
C ASN A 111 -9.85 -4.55 24.18
N ASP A 112 -9.41 -3.71 23.28
CA ASP A 112 -8.89 -4.14 22.00
C ASP A 112 -7.55 -4.87 22.18
N SER A 113 -7.38 -5.97 21.44
CA SER A 113 -6.11 -6.69 21.44
C SER A 113 -5.02 -5.89 20.73
N PHE A 114 -5.39 -5.26 19.65
CA PHE A 114 -4.56 -4.36 18.85
C PHE A 114 -5.41 -3.58 17.86
N THR A 115 -4.86 -2.49 17.34
CA THR A 115 -5.48 -1.69 16.28
C THR A 115 -4.62 -1.78 15.03
N LEU A 116 -5.25 -1.99 13.88
CA LEU A 116 -4.61 -1.88 12.58
C LEU A 116 -4.88 -0.48 12.02
N GLU A 117 -3.86 0.13 11.46
CA GLU A 117 -3.94 1.46 10.87
C GLU A 117 -3.17 1.50 9.55
N THR A 118 -3.68 2.23 8.56
CA THR A 118 -2.94 2.45 7.31
C THR A 118 -1.91 3.56 7.50
N LEU A 119 -0.71 3.38 6.95
CA LEU A 119 0.36 4.38 7.05
C LEU A 119 0.04 5.70 6.33
N ALA A 120 -0.81 5.66 5.33
CA ALA A 120 -1.16 6.85 4.55
C ALA A 120 -2.61 7.26 4.78
N ASP A 121 -2.83 8.56 4.80
CA ASP A 121 -4.16 9.16 4.84
C ASP A 121 -4.93 8.94 3.54
N GLY A 122 -6.25 9.02 3.62
CA GLY A 122 -7.15 8.99 2.47
C GLY A 122 -7.35 7.61 1.88
N ALA A 123 -7.94 7.56 0.69
CA ALA A 123 -8.27 6.31 0.02
C ALA A 123 -7.04 5.72 -0.69
N ILE A 124 -6.59 4.55 -0.25
CA ILE A 124 -5.50 3.81 -0.89
C ILE A 124 -6.04 2.93 -2.02
N MET A 125 -7.22 2.34 -1.84
CA MET A 125 -7.79 1.39 -2.78
C MET A 125 -9.23 1.76 -3.16
N ASN A 126 -9.65 1.31 -4.35
CA ASN A 126 -11.05 1.26 -4.71
C ASN A 126 -11.70 0.00 -4.16
N ASN A 127 -12.97 0.08 -3.80
CA ASN A 127 -13.80 -1.08 -3.59
C ASN A 127 -15.25 -0.80 -4.03
N ALA A 128 -16.06 -1.84 -4.12
CA ALA A 128 -17.49 -1.75 -4.47
C ALA A 128 -18.37 -1.43 -3.25
N SER A 129 -17.86 -0.68 -2.29
CA SER A 129 -18.60 -0.30 -1.09
C SER A 129 -19.65 0.76 -1.37
N THR A 130 -20.70 0.78 -0.57
CA THR A 130 -21.76 1.81 -0.58
C THR A 130 -21.24 3.21 -0.27
N THR A 131 -20.05 3.34 0.31
CA THR A 131 -19.37 4.60 0.59
C THR A 131 -18.53 5.11 -0.57
N ALA A 132 -18.42 4.31 -1.64
CA ALA A 132 -17.72 4.73 -2.86
C ALA A 132 -18.57 5.73 -3.66
N THR A 133 -17.90 6.52 -4.48
CA THR A 133 -18.54 7.36 -5.50
C THR A 133 -19.18 6.50 -6.60
N THR A 134 -19.89 7.13 -7.55
CA THR A 134 -20.45 6.48 -8.74
C THR A 134 -19.46 5.61 -9.52
N ASN A 135 -18.15 5.89 -9.40
CA ASN A 135 -17.08 5.13 -10.02
C ASN A 135 -16.43 4.09 -9.08
N ASN A 136 -17.07 3.74 -7.97
CA ASN A 136 -16.54 2.85 -6.94
C ASN A 136 -15.20 3.31 -6.33
N ILE A 137 -15.00 4.61 -6.25
CA ILE A 137 -13.79 5.22 -5.69
C ILE A 137 -14.11 5.72 -4.28
N LEU A 138 -13.30 5.34 -3.32
CA LEU A 138 -13.41 5.85 -1.96
C LEU A 138 -12.99 7.32 -1.91
N LEU A 139 -13.80 8.17 -1.27
CA LEU A 139 -13.51 9.59 -1.12
C LEU A 139 -12.37 9.85 -0.14
N SER A 140 -12.27 9.02 0.90
CA SER A 140 -11.27 9.14 1.96
C SER A 140 -10.92 7.78 2.53
N GLY A 141 -9.92 7.72 3.41
CA GLY A 141 -9.62 6.52 4.19
C GLY A 141 -10.84 6.08 4.99
N SER A 142 -11.13 4.79 4.97
CA SER A 142 -12.24 4.20 5.69
C SER A 142 -12.01 2.72 5.92
N LYS A 143 -12.88 2.10 6.75
CA LYS A 143 -12.88 0.64 6.97
C LYS A 143 -13.09 -0.20 5.70
N HIS A 144 -13.48 0.41 4.59
CA HIS A 144 -13.66 -0.26 3.31
C HIS A 144 -12.43 -0.15 2.39
N ASN A 145 -11.44 0.60 2.81
CA ASN A 145 -10.22 0.86 2.02
C ASN A 145 -9.37 -0.40 1.88
N ILE A 146 -9.14 -1.08 3.00
CA ILE A 146 -8.39 -2.33 3.11
C ILE A 146 -9.19 -3.28 3.99
N ARG A 147 -9.00 -4.57 3.81
CA ARG A 147 -9.60 -5.62 4.64
C ARG A 147 -8.52 -6.39 5.36
N TYR A 148 -8.83 -6.88 6.53
CA TYR A 148 -7.98 -7.84 7.23
C TYR A 148 -8.71 -9.17 7.42
N GLU A 149 -7.94 -10.22 7.59
CA GLU A 149 -8.44 -11.56 7.90
C GLU A 149 -7.51 -12.22 8.92
N ILE A 150 -8.10 -12.70 10.02
CA ILE A 150 -7.39 -13.52 11.00
C ILE A 150 -7.71 -14.98 10.72
N SER A 151 -6.70 -15.81 10.60
CA SER A 151 -6.83 -17.23 10.31
C SER A 151 -5.79 -18.07 11.05
N ASN A 152 -5.89 -19.40 10.95
CA ASN A 152 -4.93 -20.34 11.54
C ASN A 152 -4.64 -20.08 13.04
N VAL A 153 -5.69 -19.76 13.80
CA VAL A 153 -5.59 -19.50 15.23
C VAL A 153 -5.22 -20.80 15.97
N ASN A 154 -4.09 -20.76 16.67
CA ASN A 154 -3.63 -21.86 17.53
C ASN A 154 -3.65 -21.42 18.98
N ASN A 155 -4.70 -21.79 19.69
CA ASN A 155 -4.90 -21.39 21.09
C ASN A 155 -3.85 -21.96 22.04
N ASN A 156 -3.26 -23.12 21.72
CA ASN A 156 -2.24 -23.73 22.58
C ASN A 156 -0.90 -22.98 22.53
N LYS A 157 -0.61 -22.37 21.36
CA LYS A 157 0.63 -21.59 21.15
C LYS A 157 0.39 -20.10 21.24
N GLY A 158 -0.87 -19.65 21.30
CA GLY A 158 -1.23 -18.24 21.25
C GLY A 158 -0.85 -17.55 19.94
N THR A 159 -0.81 -18.30 18.82
CA THR A 159 -0.37 -17.79 17.51
C THR A 159 -1.51 -17.76 16.50
N PHE A 160 -1.44 -16.85 15.55
CA PHE A 160 -2.40 -16.72 14.46
C PHE A 160 -1.73 -16.21 13.18
N THR A 161 -2.49 -16.16 12.10
CA THR A 161 -2.07 -15.54 10.84
C THR A 161 -2.93 -14.32 10.59
N LEU A 162 -2.30 -13.17 10.33
CA LEU A 162 -2.94 -11.95 9.87
C LEU A 162 -2.69 -11.79 8.38
N ALA A 163 -3.74 -11.63 7.60
CA ALA A 163 -3.67 -11.30 6.18
C ALA A 163 -4.31 -9.93 5.92
N ILE A 164 -3.60 -9.07 5.22
CA ILE A 164 -4.11 -7.80 4.72
C ILE A 164 -4.56 -8.01 3.28
N ARG A 165 -5.77 -7.60 2.96
CA ARG A 165 -6.43 -7.87 1.70
C ARG A 165 -6.90 -6.58 1.03
N ALA A 166 -6.98 -6.61 -0.30
CA ALA A 166 -7.51 -5.49 -1.08
C ALA A 166 -8.98 -5.21 -0.73
N GLY A 167 -9.33 -3.94 -0.62
CA GLY A 167 -10.68 -3.51 -0.27
C GLY A 167 -11.77 -3.89 -1.29
N ASN A 168 -11.39 -4.16 -2.53
CA ASN A 168 -12.29 -4.56 -3.62
C ASN A 168 -12.35 -6.08 -3.82
N ASP A 169 -11.74 -6.88 -2.97
CA ASP A 169 -11.77 -8.33 -3.06
C ASP A 169 -13.11 -8.93 -2.57
N ASN A 170 -13.30 -10.22 -2.79
CA ASN A 170 -14.43 -10.96 -2.24
C ASN A 170 -13.99 -12.34 -1.72
N ILE A 171 -14.88 -13.02 -0.99
CA ILE A 171 -14.59 -14.31 -0.35
C ILE A 171 -14.17 -15.38 -1.37
N LYS A 172 -14.75 -15.36 -2.58
CA LYS A 172 -14.43 -16.35 -3.63
C LYS A 172 -13.11 -16.02 -4.35
N ARG A 173 -12.71 -14.76 -4.36
CA ARG A 173 -11.51 -14.29 -5.04
C ARG A 173 -10.77 -13.30 -4.13
N LYS A 174 -10.10 -13.86 -3.15
CA LYS A 174 -9.29 -13.09 -2.19
C LYS A 174 -8.06 -12.53 -2.88
N GLN A 175 -7.79 -11.25 -2.65
CA GLN A 175 -6.57 -10.57 -3.11
C GLN A 175 -5.77 -10.17 -1.89
N THR A 176 -4.84 -11.03 -1.50
CA THR A 176 -3.96 -10.79 -0.36
C THR A 176 -2.82 -9.87 -0.78
N LEU A 177 -2.62 -8.81 -0.02
CA LEU A 177 -1.54 -7.84 -0.20
C LEU A 177 -0.33 -8.22 0.65
N GLU A 178 -0.57 -8.53 1.92
CA GLU A 178 0.45 -8.87 2.90
C GLU A 178 -0.03 -10.04 3.77
N THR A 179 0.88 -10.87 4.24
CA THR A 179 0.56 -12.00 5.12
C THR A 179 1.63 -12.14 6.19
N PHE A 180 1.19 -12.12 7.44
CA PHE A 180 2.02 -12.31 8.63
C PHE A 180 1.61 -13.60 9.31
N THR A 181 2.46 -14.63 9.25
CA THR A 181 2.17 -15.97 9.77
C THR A 181 2.80 -16.20 11.12
N GLY A 182 2.09 -16.88 12.02
CA GLY A 182 2.60 -17.26 13.33
C GLY A 182 2.85 -16.08 14.27
N VAL A 183 2.19 -14.96 14.05
CA VAL A 183 2.23 -13.81 14.95
C VAL A 183 1.49 -14.10 16.25
N ASN A 184 1.86 -13.40 17.33
CA ASN A 184 1.27 -13.53 18.65
C ASN A 184 1.13 -12.16 19.34
N LEU A 185 0.51 -12.16 20.51
CA LEU A 185 0.27 -10.98 21.32
C LEU A 185 1.26 -10.82 22.50
N ASP A 186 2.33 -11.64 22.56
CA ASP A 186 3.35 -11.52 23.60
C ASP A 186 4.41 -10.49 23.22
N PRO A 187 4.52 -9.34 23.93
CA PRO A 187 5.49 -8.30 23.63
C PRO A 187 6.97 -8.74 23.70
N ASN A 188 7.24 -9.82 24.44
CA ASN A 188 8.58 -10.38 24.57
C ASN A 188 8.97 -11.33 23.43
N SER A 189 7.97 -11.75 22.63
CA SER A 189 8.19 -12.62 21.49
C SER A 189 8.83 -11.88 20.31
N GLN A 190 9.62 -12.61 19.53
CA GLN A 190 10.13 -12.13 18.25
C GLN A 190 9.00 -11.95 17.22
N ASN A 191 7.94 -12.77 17.34
CA ASN A 191 6.77 -12.74 16.46
C ASN A 191 5.62 -11.91 17.06
N TYR A 192 5.94 -10.97 17.95
CA TYR A 192 4.95 -10.02 18.45
C TYR A 192 4.37 -9.21 17.28
N ILE A 193 3.04 -9.05 17.25
CA ILE A 193 2.35 -8.47 16.11
C ILE A 193 2.84 -7.06 15.77
N ALA A 194 3.08 -6.19 16.75
CA ALA A 194 3.58 -4.84 16.49
C ALA A 194 5.00 -4.86 15.89
N LYS A 195 5.85 -5.83 16.26
CA LYS A 195 7.18 -5.99 15.65
C LYS A 195 7.11 -6.58 14.24
N ALA A 196 6.13 -7.44 13.99
CA ALA A 196 6.01 -8.15 12.71
C ALA A 196 5.33 -7.30 11.63
N VAL A 197 4.33 -6.52 12.00
CA VAL A 197 3.57 -5.65 11.10
C VAL A 197 4.17 -4.24 11.05
N GLY A 198 4.64 -3.76 12.17
CA GLY A 198 5.13 -2.40 12.39
C GLY A 198 4.22 -1.62 13.35
N ASP A 199 4.78 -0.73 14.12
CA ASP A 199 4.13 0.22 15.04
C ASP A 199 4.52 1.67 14.72
#